data_670d0ee41d10c8973f8b7282aa73cd27
#
_entry.id   670d0ee41d10c8973f8b7282aa73cd27
#
_cell.length_a   1.000
_cell.length_b   1.000
_cell.length_c   1.000
_cell.angle_alpha   90.00
_cell.angle_beta   90.00
_cell.angle_gamma   90.00
#
_symmetry.space_group_name_H-M   'P 1'
#
loop_
_entity.id
_entity.type
_entity.pdbx_description
1 polymer ?
#
loop_
_entity_poly.entity_id
_entity_poly.type
_entity_poly.pdbx_seq_one_letter_code
_entity_poly.pdbx_strand_id
1 'polypeptide(L)'
;MQRVFSGIQPSGIPTLGNYLGAIRNWVPMQNGDASLFCVVDQHAITVWQDPKELARQTREMAAALIACGLDPERCILFVQSHVPAHARLAWIFNCVARIGWLNRMTQFKDKAGKDREGASVGLYVYPNLMAADIHAYHATQVPVGDDQKQHLELANDIAQKFNHDLSLIHI
;
A
#
# COMPACT_ATOMS: atom_id res chain seq x y z
N MET A 1 4.33 14.14 -15.79
CA MET A 1 3.70 14.74 -14.60
C MET A 1 4.12 13.91 -13.40
N GLN A 2 4.62 14.53 -12.35
CA GLN A 2 4.96 13.80 -11.11
C GLN A 2 3.66 13.43 -10.40
N ARG A 3 3.51 12.17 -10.00
CA ARG A 3 2.37 11.67 -9.24
C ARG A 3 2.86 10.95 -7.98
N VAL A 4 2.43 11.43 -6.83
CA VAL A 4 2.78 10.88 -5.53
C VAL A 4 1.71 9.88 -5.10
N PHE A 5 2.12 8.73 -4.63
CA PHE A 5 1.24 7.80 -3.90
C PHE A 5 1.93 7.37 -2.61
N SER A 6 1.22 7.43 -1.51
CA SER A 6 1.68 6.82 -0.26
C SER A 6 0.50 6.34 0.57
N GLY A 7 0.74 5.33 1.39
CA GLY A 7 -0.28 4.71 2.22
C GLY A 7 0.16 4.49 3.65
N ILE A 8 -0.80 4.52 4.57
CA ILE A 8 -0.60 4.21 5.98
C ILE A 8 -1.69 3.25 6.47
N GLN A 9 -1.29 2.23 7.21
CA GLN A 9 -2.24 1.29 7.81
C GLN A 9 -2.98 1.94 9.00
N PRO A 10 -4.29 1.69 9.15
CA PRO A 10 -5.05 2.15 10.30
C PRO A 10 -4.82 1.25 11.53
N SER A 11 -3.59 1.22 12.03
CA SER A 11 -3.16 0.36 13.15
C SER A 11 -3.15 1.10 14.50
N GLY A 12 -4.12 1.95 14.73
CA GLY A 12 -4.26 2.80 15.92
C GLY A 12 -3.82 4.25 15.70
N ILE A 13 -3.62 4.99 16.78
CA ILE A 13 -3.17 6.39 16.74
C ILE A 13 -1.74 6.45 16.19
N PRO A 14 -1.45 7.34 15.20
CA PRO A 14 -0.11 7.50 14.68
C PRO A 14 0.92 7.79 15.78
N THR A 15 2.00 7.05 15.78
CA THR A 15 3.13 7.29 16.67
C THR A 15 3.97 8.47 16.19
N LEU A 16 4.84 8.99 17.06
CA LEU A 16 5.83 9.99 16.67
C LEU A 16 6.71 9.51 15.50
N GLY A 17 7.02 8.21 15.47
CA GLY A 17 7.76 7.58 14.36
C GLY A 17 7.00 7.65 13.04
N ASN A 18 5.70 7.38 13.03
CA ASN A 18 4.85 7.51 11.84
C ASN A 18 4.80 8.97 11.37
N TYR A 19 4.68 9.92 12.31
CA TYR A 19 4.66 11.34 11.97
C TYR A 19 5.98 11.81 11.36
N LEU A 20 7.11 11.56 12.02
CA LEU A 20 8.41 12.02 11.55
C LEU A 20 8.92 11.27 10.31
N GLY A 21 8.65 9.97 10.23
CA GLY A 21 9.12 9.11 9.13
C GLY A 21 8.29 9.22 7.86
N ALA A 22 7.00 9.51 7.97
CA ALA A 22 6.10 9.53 6.83
C ALA A 22 5.25 10.80 6.74
N ILE A 23 4.35 11.07 7.69
CA ILE A 23 3.27 12.06 7.54
C ILE A 23 3.84 13.46 7.32
N ARG A 24 4.84 13.88 8.11
CA ARG A 24 5.50 15.18 7.96
C ARG A 24 6.07 15.39 6.57
N ASN A 25 6.55 14.33 5.94
CA ASN A 25 7.16 14.40 4.61
C ASN A 25 6.09 14.48 3.49
N TRP A 26 4.85 14.04 3.76
CA TRP A 26 3.75 14.10 2.80
C TRP A 26 3.17 15.51 2.67
N VAL A 27 3.17 16.30 3.74
CA VAL A 27 2.58 17.66 3.75
C VAL A 27 3.14 18.55 2.64
N PRO A 28 4.47 18.66 2.40
CA PRO A 28 5.00 19.46 1.31
C PRO A 28 4.79 18.82 -0.08
N MET A 29 4.38 17.55 -0.16
CA MET A 29 4.17 16.86 -1.45
C MET A 29 2.76 17.02 -2.00
N GLN A 30 1.89 17.78 -1.33
CA GLN A 30 0.53 18.04 -1.78
C GLN A 30 0.51 18.93 -3.04
N ASN A 31 0.02 18.40 -4.16
CA ASN A 31 -0.04 19.05 -5.45
C ASN A 31 -1.33 18.66 -6.21
N GLY A 32 -2.47 18.93 -5.60
CA GLY A 32 -3.78 18.62 -6.15
C GLY A 32 -3.96 17.12 -6.46
N ASP A 33 -4.60 16.83 -7.57
CA ASP A 33 -4.92 15.46 -8.02
C ASP A 33 -3.69 14.58 -8.30
N ALA A 34 -2.50 15.15 -8.32
CA ALA A 34 -1.25 14.41 -8.48
C ALA A 34 -0.73 13.81 -7.17
N SER A 35 -1.35 14.11 -6.03
CA SER A 35 -0.94 13.61 -4.71
C SER A 35 -2.04 12.78 -4.08
N LEU A 36 -1.79 11.48 -3.96
CA LEU A 36 -2.74 10.48 -3.46
C LEU A 36 -2.21 9.90 -2.15
N PHE A 37 -2.96 10.10 -1.08
CA PHE A 37 -2.66 9.54 0.24
C PHE A 37 -3.78 8.59 0.65
N CYS A 38 -3.41 7.37 1.01
CA CYS A 38 -4.36 6.29 1.20
C CYS A 38 -4.30 5.72 2.63
N VAL A 39 -5.46 5.58 3.27
CA VAL A 39 -5.58 4.73 4.46
C VAL A 39 -5.77 3.30 3.97
N VAL A 40 -4.73 2.46 4.13
CA VAL A 40 -4.65 1.12 3.51
C VAL A 40 -5.24 0.06 4.44
N ASP A 41 -6.54 0.06 4.58
CA ASP A 41 -7.31 -0.85 5.44
C ASP A 41 -7.28 -2.31 4.95
N GLN A 42 -7.14 -2.55 3.64
CA GLN A 42 -6.97 -3.91 3.10
C GLN A 42 -5.60 -4.52 3.45
N HIS A 43 -4.56 -3.72 3.62
CA HIS A 43 -3.30 -4.21 4.17
C HIS A 43 -3.41 -4.57 5.66
N ALA A 44 -4.25 -3.87 6.41
CA ALA A 44 -4.44 -4.15 7.83
C ALA A 44 -5.06 -5.53 8.07
N ILE A 45 -5.99 -5.98 7.22
CA ILE A 45 -6.65 -7.30 7.35
C ILE A 45 -5.78 -8.50 6.97
N THR A 46 -4.54 -8.29 6.56
CA THR A 46 -3.57 -9.39 6.36
C THR A 46 -3.25 -10.12 7.65
N VAL A 47 -3.46 -9.47 8.79
CA VAL A 47 -3.53 -10.05 10.12
C VAL A 47 -4.92 -9.81 10.69
N TRP A 48 -5.33 -10.66 11.65
CA TRP A 48 -6.68 -10.55 12.21
C TRP A 48 -6.95 -9.16 12.81
N GLN A 49 -8.11 -8.59 12.49
CA GLN A 49 -8.61 -7.32 13.00
C GLN A 49 -10.05 -7.48 13.49
N ASP A 50 -10.40 -6.86 14.61
CA ASP A 50 -11.81 -6.67 14.97
C ASP A 50 -12.47 -5.71 13.96
N PRO A 51 -13.57 -6.09 13.29
CA PRO A 51 -14.16 -5.25 12.24
C PRO A 51 -14.64 -3.87 12.71
N LYS A 52 -15.15 -3.78 13.96
CA LYS A 52 -15.65 -2.51 14.51
C LYS A 52 -14.47 -1.59 14.83
N GLU A 53 -13.42 -2.19 15.38
CA GLU A 53 -12.19 -1.48 15.72
C GLU A 53 -11.47 -1.00 14.45
N LEU A 54 -11.36 -1.83 13.43
CA LEU A 54 -10.77 -1.44 12.14
C LEU A 54 -11.52 -0.26 11.51
N ALA A 55 -12.86 -0.30 11.51
CA ALA A 55 -13.68 0.80 11.00
C ALA A 55 -13.50 2.10 11.79
N ARG A 56 -13.31 2.01 13.12
CA ARG A 56 -13.01 3.16 13.99
C ARG A 56 -11.62 3.71 13.68
N GLN A 57 -10.62 2.86 13.69
CA GLN A 57 -9.21 3.23 13.44
C GLN A 57 -9.00 3.82 12.04
N THR A 58 -9.72 3.34 11.04
CA THR A 58 -9.66 3.89 9.67
C THR A 58 -10.10 5.36 9.65
N ARG A 59 -11.21 5.69 10.34
CA ARG A 59 -11.69 7.08 10.46
C ARG A 59 -10.74 7.95 11.29
N GLU A 60 -10.25 7.42 12.40
CA GLU A 60 -9.28 8.13 13.26
C GLU A 60 -7.97 8.41 12.54
N MET A 61 -7.48 7.45 11.74
CA MET A 61 -6.28 7.66 10.93
C MET A 61 -6.50 8.78 9.90
N ALA A 62 -7.62 8.78 9.18
CA ALA A 62 -7.93 9.85 8.24
C ALA A 62 -8.01 11.23 8.93
N ALA A 63 -8.66 11.30 10.10
CA ALA A 63 -8.72 12.52 10.89
C ALA A 63 -7.34 12.98 11.38
N ALA A 64 -6.49 12.05 11.82
CA ALA A 64 -5.13 12.35 12.24
C ALA A 64 -4.27 12.87 11.10
N LEU A 65 -4.40 12.32 9.89
CA LEU A 65 -3.69 12.80 8.71
C LEU A 65 -4.07 14.25 8.38
N ILE A 66 -5.35 14.59 8.44
CA ILE A 66 -5.84 15.97 8.24
C ILE A 66 -5.29 16.89 9.35
N ALA A 67 -5.36 16.46 10.61
CA ALA A 67 -4.84 17.23 11.75
C ALA A 67 -3.32 17.46 11.66
N CYS A 68 -2.58 16.55 11.01
CA CYS A 68 -1.14 16.68 10.77
C CYS A 68 -0.79 17.54 9.55
N GLY A 69 -1.79 18.06 8.82
CA GLY A 69 -1.57 19.03 7.74
C GLY A 69 -1.84 18.52 6.33
N LEU A 70 -2.41 17.31 6.15
CA LEU A 70 -2.96 16.93 4.86
C LEU A 70 -4.28 17.68 4.62
N ASP A 71 -4.34 18.40 3.52
CA ASP A 71 -5.48 19.21 3.13
C ASP A 71 -6.23 18.53 1.97
N PRO A 72 -7.48 18.08 2.18
CA PRO A 72 -8.28 17.44 1.14
C PRO A 72 -8.58 18.34 -0.08
N GLU A 73 -8.38 19.66 0.02
CA GLU A 73 -8.48 20.56 -1.13
C GLU A 73 -7.17 20.59 -1.96
N ARG A 74 -6.07 20.09 -1.41
CA ARG A 74 -4.73 20.08 -2.01
C ARG A 74 -4.20 18.69 -2.34
N CYS A 75 -4.91 17.63 -1.94
CA CYS A 75 -4.56 16.24 -2.23
C CYS A 75 -5.80 15.37 -2.24
N ILE A 76 -5.68 14.17 -2.80
CA ILE A 76 -6.70 13.13 -2.68
C ILE A 76 -6.36 12.28 -1.47
N LEU A 77 -7.20 12.35 -0.42
CA LEU A 77 -7.14 11.47 0.74
C LEU A 77 -8.32 10.48 0.66
N PHE A 78 -8.04 9.19 0.71
CA PHE A 78 -9.06 8.16 0.55
C PHE A 78 -8.76 6.88 1.32
N VAL A 79 -9.77 6.00 1.41
CA VAL A 79 -9.66 4.66 2.02
C VAL A 79 -9.54 3.63 0.91
N GLN A 80 -8.57 2.72 1.01
CA GLN A 80 -8.24 1.74 -0.03
C GLN A 80 -9.43 0.86 -0.42
N SER A 81 -10.19 0.36 0.55
CA SER A 81 -11.34 -0.52 0.28
C SER A 81 -12.49 0.18 -0.49
N HIS A 82 -12.52 1.51 -0.49
CA HIS A 82 -13.51 2.28 -1.25
C HIS A 82 -13.21 2.32 -2.76
N VAL A 83 -12.02 1.87 -3.16
CA VAL A 83 -11.61 1.82 -4.58
C VAL A 83 -11.37 0.36 -4.99
N PRO A 84 -12.35 -0.33 -5.58
CA PRO A 84 -12.25 -1.76 -5.91
C PRO A 84 -11.11 -2.12 -6.87
N ALA A 85 -10.55 -1.14 -7.57
CA ALA A 85 -9.46 -1.34 -8.52
C ALA A 85 -8.19 -1.91 -7.86
N HIS A 86 -7.91 -1.56 -6.60
CA HIS A 86 -6.78 -2.09 -5.85
C HIS A 86 -6.80 -3.62 -5.75
N ALA A 87 -7.89 -4.17 -5.22
CA ALA A 87 -8.05 -5.61 -5.08
C ALA A 87 -8.13 -6.35 -6.43
N ARG A 88 -8.77 -5.74 -7.44
CA ARG A 88 -8.87 -6.31 -8.79
C ARG A 88 -7.50 -6.40 -9.46
N LEU A 89 -6.70 -5.34 -9.40
CA LEU A 89 -5.36 -5.33 -9.96
C LEU A 89 -4.42 -6.24 -9.17
N ALA A 90 -4.54 -6.29 -7.84
CA ALA A 90 -3.79 -7.22 -7.00
C ALA A 90 -4.04 -8.68 -7.38
N TRP A 91 -5.29 -9.05 -7.72
CA TRP A 91 -5.60 -10.39 -8.22
C TRP A 91 -4.84 -10.69 -9.53
N ILE A 92 -4.84 -9.76 -10.48
CA ILE A 92 -4.10 -9.91 -11.72
C ILE A 92 -2.60 -10.07 -11.45
N PHE A 93 -2.06 -9.26 -10.54
CA PHE A 93 -0.65 -9.34 -10.15
C PHE A 93 -0.31 -10.65 -9.42
N ASN A 94 -1.24 -11.23 -8.66
CA ASN A 94 -1.07 -12.56 -8.08
C ASN A 94 -0.90 -13.64 -9.17
N CYS A 95 -1.53 -13.45 -10.34
CA CYS A 95 -1.41 -14.36 -11.48
C CYS A 95 -0.12 -14.12 -12.29
N VAL A 96 0.53 -12.97 -12.15
CA VAL A 96 1.77 -12.58 -12.85
C VAL A 96 3.01 -12.83 -12.01
N ALA A 97 2.96 -12.49 -10.71
CA ALA A 97 4.07 -12.61 -9.79
C ALA A 97 4.48 -14.08 -9.58
N ARG A 98 5.75 -14.28 -9.29
CA ARG A 98 6.30 -15.62 -9.06
C ARG A 98 6.42 -15.91 -7.56
N ILE A 99 6.05 -17.11 -7.14
CA ILE A 99 6.21 -17.58 -5.75
C ILE A 99 7.65 -17.37 -5.27
N GLY A 100 8.67 -17.64 -6.12
CA GLY A 100 10.07 -17.44 -5.78
C GLY A 100 10.45 -15.99 -5.47
N TRP A 101 9.71 -15.00 -6.00
CA TRP A 101 9.90 -13.60 -5.65
C TRP A 101 9.36 -13.30 -4.25
N LEU A 102 8.13 -13.76 -3.97
CA LEU A 102 7.49 -13.60 -2.66
C LEU A 102 8.26 -14.32 -1.55
N ASN A 103 8.83 -15.50 -1.83
CA ASN A 103 9.65 -16.23 -0.86
C ASN A 103 10.91 -15.48 -0.40
N ARG A 104 11.39 -14.53 -1.20
CA ARG A 104 12.54 -13.69 -0.84
C ARG A 104 12.17 -12.51 0.05
N MET A 105 10.89 -12.17 0.15
CA MET A 105 10.43 -11.04 0.95
C MET A 105 10.68 -11.27 2.44
N THR A 106 11.43 -10.36 3.06
CA THR A 106 11.83 -10.50 4.47
C THR A 106 10.67 -10.26 5.41
N GLN A 107 9.80 -9.31 5.13
CA GLN A 107 8.69 -8.93 6.00
C GLN A 107 7.67 -10.05 6.25
N PHE A 108 7.44 -10.96 5.28
CA PHE A 108 6.63 -12.14 5.54
C PHE A 108 7.27 -13.02 6.62
N LYS A 109 8.57 -13.21 6.53
CA LYS A 109 9.32 -14.04 7.50
C LYS A 109 9.25 -13.46 8.91
N ASP A 110 9.35 -12.14 9.01
CA ASP A 110 9.33 -11.41 10.28
C ASP A 110 7.93 -11.41 10.91
N LYS A 111 6.88 -11.15 10.12
CA LYS A 111 5.49 -11.06 10.60
C LYS A 111 4.86 -12.42 10.88
N ALA A 112 5.13 -13.42 10.05
CA ALA A 112 4.63 -14.79 10.27
C ALA A 112 5.34 -15.48 11.45
N GLY A 113 6.54 -15.03 11.83
CA GLY A 113 7.29 -15.59 12.94
C GLY A 113 7.57 -17.10 12.79
N LYS A 114 7.32 -17.86 13.87
CA LYS A 114 7.53 -19.31 13.90
C LYS A 114 6.34 -20.10 13.33
N ASP A 115 5.13 -19.51 13.38
CA ASP A 115 3.89 -20.14 12.90
C ASP A 115 3.54 -19.66 11.48
N ARG A 116 4.30 -20.14 10.51
CA ARG A 116 4.06 -19.81 9.10
C ARG A 116 2.82 -20.49 8.52
N GLU A 117 2.45 -21.62 9.05
CA GLU A 117 1.27 -22.37 8.58
C GLU A 117 -0.04 -21.71 9.03
N GLY A 118 -0.03 -21.02 10.18
CA GLY A 118 -1.15 -20.24 10.67
C GLY A 118 -1.27 -18.83 10.05
N ALA A 119 -0.26 -18.40 9.27
CA ALA A 119 -0.29 -17.09 8.64
C ALA A 119 -1.31 -17.04 7.48
N SER A 120 -2.00 -15.91 7.33
CA SER A 120 -2.95 -15.73 6.22
C SER A 120 -2.24 -15.69 4.87
N VAL A 121 -2.90 -16.18 3.81
CA VAL A 121 -2.40 -16.01 2.43
C VAL A 121 -2.23 -14.53 2.10
N GLY A 122 -3.11 -13.66 2.61
CA GLY A 122 -2.98 -12.21 2.46
C GLY A 122 -1.65 -11.67 2.94
N LEU A 123 -1.14 -12.18 4.07
CA LEU A 123 0.18 -11.79 4.59
C LEU A 123 1.33 -12.23 3.67
N TYR A 124 1.16 -13.30 2.90
CA TYR A 124 2.16 -13.75 1.94
C TYR A 124 2.13 -12.95 0.64
N VAL A 125 0.93 -12.58 0.16
CA VAL A 125 0.76 -11.91 -1.14
C VAL A 125 0.56 -10.38 -1.05
N TYR A 126 0.55 -9.78 0.14
CA TYR A 126 0.34 -8.34 0.26
C TYR A 126 1.33 -7.46 -0.53
N PRO A 127 2.57 -7.90 -0.85
CA PRO A 127 3.43 -7.11 -1.73
C PRO A 127 2.85 -6.90 -3.13
N ASN A 128 2.02 -7.85 -3.61
CA ASN A 128 1.31 -7.71 -4.89
C ASN A 128 0.16 -6.69 -4.77
N LEU A 129 -0.50 -6.59 -3.62
CA LEU A 129 -1.48 -5.54 -3.34
C LEU A 129 -0.79 -4.17 -3.28
N MET A 130 0.38 -4.06 -2.65
CA MET A 130 1.16 -2.82 -2.66
C MET A 130 1.59 -2.41 -4.08
N ALA A 131 2.02 -3.37 -4.91
CA ALA A 131 2.30 -3.11 -6.32
C ALA A 131 1.05 -2.59 -7.06
N ALA A 132 -0.12 -3.18 -6.78
CA ALA A 132 -1.38 -2.72 -7.35
C ALA A 132 -1.74 -1.29 -6.92
N ASP A 133 -1.54 -0.95 -5.64
CA ASP A 133 -1.75 0.40 -5.12
C ASP A 133 -0.93 1.44 -5.89
N ILE A 134 0.32 1.13 -6.17
CA ILE A 134 1.25 2.01 -6.88
C ILE A 134 0.88 2.13 -8.37
N HIS A 135 0.67 1.00 -9.02
CA HIS A 135 0.49 0.96 -10.48
C HIS A 135 -0.91 1.36 -10.92
N ALA A 136 -1.94 1.21 -10.08
CA ALA A 136 -3.30 1.69 -10.39
C ALA A 136 -3.34 3.20 -10.70
N TYR A 137 -2.43 3.96 -10.12
CA TYR A 137 -2.35 5.41 -10.30
C TYR A 137 -1.16 5.87 -11.16
N HIS A 138 -0.35 4.93 -11.69
CA HIS A 138 0.89 5.27 -12.38
C HIS A 138 1.78 6.20 -11.54
N ALA A 139 1.92 5.89 -10.25
CA ALA A 139 2.71 6.70 -9.33
C ALA A 139 4.19 6.74 -9.76
N THR A 140 4.76 7.94 -9.76
CA THR A 140 6.17 8.19 -10.10
C THR A 140 7.02 8.46 -8.87
N GLN A 141 6.37 8.74 -7.75
CA GLN A 141 7.01 8.95 -6.44
C GLN A 141 6.22 8.19 -5.37
N VAL A 142 6.91 7.35 -4.64
CA VAL A 142 6.35 6.54 -3.54
C VAL A 142 7.22 6.75 -2.30
N PRO A 143 6.92 7.79 -1.49
CA PRO A 143 7.68 8.04 -0.27
C PRO A 143 7.38 6.95 0.76
N VAL A 144 8.39 6.13 1.04
CA VAL A 144 8.34 5.01 1.99
C VAL A 144 9.61 4.97 2.83
N GLY A 145 9.57 4.29 3.97
CA GLY A 145 10.76 3.98 4.74
C GLY A 145 11.70 3.00 4.03
N ASP A 146 12.95 2.96 4.44
CA ASP A 146 13.98 2.09 3.85
C ASP A 146 13.60 0.60 3.93
N ASP A 147 12.83 0.20 4.94
CA ASP A 147 12.29 -1.15 5.12
C ASP A 147 11.34 -1.59 3.99
N GLN A 148 10.78 -0.65 3.22
CA GLN A 148 9.86 -0.90 2.10
C GLN A 148 10.56 -0.95 0.73
N LYS A 149 11.87 -0.71 0.67
CA LYS A 149 12.62 -0.68 -0.60
C LYS A 149 12.47 -1.96 -1.41
N GLN A 150 12.54 -3.13 -0.75
CA GLN A 150 12.38 -4.43 -1.39
C GLN A 150 11.00 -4.60 -2.03
N HIS A 151 9.95 -4.00 -1.47
CA HIS A 151 8.61 -4.02 -2.05
C HIS A 151 8.51 -3.17 -3.31
N LEU A 152 9.21 -2.03 -3.38
CA LEU A 152 9.28 -1.19 -4.58
C LEU A 152 10.03 -1.90 -5.71
N GLU A 153 11.11 -2.61 -5.39
CA GLU A 153 11.83 -3.45 -6.36
C GLU A 153 10.90 -4.54 -6.93
N LEU A 154 10.17 -5.23 -6.05
CA LEU A 154 9.19 -6.23 -6.49
C LEU A 154 8.06 -5.62 -7.34
N ALA A 155 7.56 -4.44 -6.99
CA ALA A 155 6.54 -3.75 -7.78
C ALA A 155 7.04 -3.48 -9.21
N ASN A 156 8.30 -3.07 -9.38
CA ASN A 156 8.92 -2.90 -10.68
C ASN A 156 9.05 -4.23 -11.45
N ASP A 157 9.47 -5.31 -10.78
CA ASP A 157 9.57 -6.64 -11.40
C ASP A 157 8.20 -7.13 -11.89
N ILE A 158 7.15 -6.92 -11.09
CA ILE A 158 5.77 -7.25 -11.46
C ILE A 158 5.33 -6.44 -12.68
N ALA A 159 5.59 -5.13 -12.72
CA ALA A 159 5.21 -4.28 -13.84
C ALA A 159 5.93 -4.69 -15.13
N GLN A 160 7.23 -4.98 -15.06
CA GLN A 160 8.01 -5.47 -16.22
C GLN A 160 7.43 -6.78 -16.74
N LYS A 161 7.14 -7.74 -15.85
CA LYS A 161 6.58 -9.02 -16.26
C LYS A 161 5.17 -8.88 -16.80
N PHE A 162 4.33 -8.05 -16.17
CA PHE A 162 2.99 -7.74 -16.67
C PHE A 162 3.05 -7.18 -18.09
N ASN A 163 3.90 -6.21 -18.35
CA ASN A 163 4.09 -5.62 -19.68
C ASN A 163 4.61 -6.64 -20.68
N HIS A 164 5.55 -7.50 -20.29
CA HIS A 164 6.08 -8.55 -21.15
C HIS A 164 5.02 -9.59 -21.52
N ASP A 165 4.21 -10.03 -20.54
CA ASP A 165 3.29 -11.16 -20.73
C ASP A 165 1.93 -10.73 -21.28
N LEU A 166 1.44 -9.55 -20.93
CA LEU A 166 0.06 -9.13 -21.16
C LEU A 166 -0.08 -7.87 -22.02
N SER A 167 0.91 -6.99 -22.11
CA SER A 167 0.80 -5.78 -22.93
C SER A 167 0.86 -6.06 -24.42
N LEU A 168 1.30 -7.24 -24.84
CA LEU A 168 1.23 -7.70 -26.22
C LEU A 168 -0.17 -8.20 -26.60
N ILE A 169 -1.07 -8.32 -25.65
CA ILE A 169 -2.47 -8.61 -25.91
C ILE A 169 -3.19 -7.26 -26.13
N HIS A 170 -2.78 -6.55 -27.14
CA HIS A 170 -3.62 -5.49 -27.70
C HIS A 170 -4.70 -6.18 -28.52
N ILE A 171 -5.78 -6.45 -27.84
CA ILE A 171 -7.03 -6.78 -28.49
C ILE A 171 -7.77 -5.47 -28.78
#